data_5d6171d6ed9558a3d2433d3f7625dcaa
#
_entry.id   5d6171d6ed9558a3d2433d3f7625dcaa
#
_cell.length_a   1.000
_cell.length_b   1.000
_cell.length_c   1.000
_cell.angle_alpha   90.00
_cell.angle_beta   90.00
_cell.angle_gamma   90.00
#
_symmetry.space_group_name_H-M   'P 1'
#
loop_
_entity.id
_entity.type
_entity.pdbx_description
1 polymer ?
#
loop_
_entity_poly.entity_id
_entity_poly.type
_entity_poly.pdbx_seq_one_letter_code
_entity_poly.pdbx_strand_id
1 'polypeptide(L)'
;MQKHAGARTIINRNRLDEVAATSIKDALKQVPGVQVQENNGTGGSDVSLNIGVRGLASRLSPRSTVLLDGVPLSFAPYGQPQLSLAPVSLGNIESVDVVRGAGSVRFGPQNVGGIINFATRSIPQEFAGNVSLTTEYASGTDQVKYSPNLFVGGTLDNGLGLALLYSGTKGDGYREANNKTDIDDVMLKTAYQITDADAIALNLHHYEGYGEMPEGLTAEKYAQNPYQSNKSRNYFSGRRSDVSFRYTHQDEKNNFELLTYYIDSFRTSDLETDVSATTSRMDTSPRDYKVFAIEPRWSRAYQLGNSNSEFTIGYRYLNEDSSEFSGRSSTYALNAPVTEIKARTTSEGGTKAHAIYADNRFDLGNWVITPGLRFESIETHNNFTAYNQGVAVNTVSPKIDSDEFLVVF
;
A
#
# COMPACT_ATOMS: atom_id res chain seq x y z
N MET A 1 -16.68 2.39 22.38
CA MET A 1 -16.31 1.68 21.12
C MET A 1 -17.41 1.95 20.11
N GLN A 2 -17.11 2.65 19.03
CA GLN A 2 -18.12 2.93 18.00
C GLN A 2 -18.52 1.61 17.33
N LYS A 3 -19.81 1.25 17.37
CA LYS A 3 -20.32 0.04 16.69
C LYS A 3 -20.14 0.25 15.18
N HIS A 4 -19.49 -0.66 14.51
CA HIS A 4 -19.29 -0.63 13.07
C HIS A 4 -20.23 -1.62 12.38
N ALA A 5 -20.85 -1.21 11.28
CA ALA A 5 -21.57 -2.14 10.41
C ALA A 5 -20.55 -3.02 9.68
N GLY A 6 -20.62 -4.34 9.86
CA GLY A 6 -19.70 -5.30 9.24
C GLY A 6 -18.62 -5.85 10.19
N ALA A 7 -17.90 -6.85 9.69
CA ALA A 7 -16.85 -7.53 10.43
C ALA A 7 -15.57 -6.70 10.43
N ARG A 8 -15.27 -6.03 11.53
CA ARG A 8 -14.07 -5.21 11.73
C ARG A 8 -13.13 -5.86 12.72
N THR A 9 -11.85 -5.82 12.44
CA THR A 9 -10.78 -6.24 13.35
C THR A 9 -9.75 -5.12 13.45
N ILE A 10 -9.39 -4.74 14.67
CA ILE A 10 -8.31 -3.79 14.93
C ILE A 10 -7.21 -4.53 15.68
N ILE A 11 -6.00 -4.50 15.14
CA ILE A 11 -4.80 -4.99 15.79
C ILE A 11 -4.01 -3.76 16.22
N ASN A 12 -3.90 -3.52 17.51
CA ASN A 12 -3.14 -2.41 18.07
C ASN A 12 -1.68 -2.80 18.32
N ARG A 13 -0.84 -1.81 18.64
CA ARG A 13 0.59 -1.98 18.89
C ARG A 13 0.89 -3.05 19.95
N ASN A 14 0.18 -3.04 21.06
CA ASN A 14 0.37 -4.04 22.11
C ASN A 14 0.18 -5.48 21.59
N ARG A 15 -0.85 -5.69 20.74
CA ARG A 15 -1.09 -7.00 20.16
C ARG A 15 0.00 -7.41 19.17
N LEU A 16 0.54 -6.45 18.39
CA LEU A 16 1.66 -6.70 17.49
C LEU A 16 2.91 -7.13 18.26
N ASP A 17 3.18 -6.48 19.39
CA ASP A 17 4.31 -6.80 20.26
C ASP A 17 4.12 -8.15 20.97
N GLU A 18 2.89 -8.46 21.46
CA GLU A 18 2.56 -9.77 22.09
C GLU A 18 2.80 -10.96 21.15
N VAL A 19 2.49 -10.83 19.86
CA VAL A 19 2.68 -11.90 18.87
C VAL A 19 4.07 -11.89 18.26
N ALA A 20 4.95 -11.01 18.71
CA ALA A 20 6.31 -10.82 18.19
C ALA A 20 6.33 -10.68 16.65
N ALA A 21 5.38 -9.92 16.09
CA ALA A 21 5.33 -9.66 14.66
C ALA A 21 6.60 -8.95 14.20
N THR A 22 7.27 -9.48 13.19
CA THR A 22 8.50 -8.90 12.61
C THR A 22 8.22 -8.19 11.28
N SER A 23 7.03 -8.42 10.71
CA SER A 23 6.63 -7.85 9.43
C SER A 23 5.14 -7.48 9.39
N ILE A 24 4.75 -6.64 8.43
CA ILE A 24 3.34 -6.36 8.12
C ILE A 24 2.57 -7.65 7.78
N LYS A 25 3.23 -8.61 7.14
CA LYS A 25 2.64 -9.92 6.80
C LYS A 25 2.25 -10.69 8.06
N ASP A 26 3.10 -10.69 9.08
CA ASP A 26 2.82 -11.38 10.35
C ASP A 26 1.66 -10.72 11.11
N ALA A 27 1.60 -9.39 11.08
CA ALA A 27 0.48 -8.65 11.65
C ALA A 27 -0.85 -9.07 11.00
N LEU A 28 -0.89 -9.16 9.68
CA LEU A 28 -2.09 -9.50 8.92
C LEU A 28 -2.52 -10.97 9.04
N LYS A 29 -1.59 -11.89 9.29
CA LYS A 29 -1.91 -13.30 9.61
C LYS A 29 -2.76 -13.44 10.87
N GLN A 30 -2.76 -12.45 11.76
CA GLN A 30 -3.59 -12.44 12.97
C GLN A 30 -5.06 -12.09 12.69
N VAL A 31 -5.40 -11.64 11.49
CA VAL A 31 -6.77 -11.22 11.14
C VAL A 31 -7.56 -12.39 10.56
N PRO A 32 -8.63 -12.87 11.21
CA PRO A 32 -9.45 -13.93 10.66
C PRO A 32 -10.02 -13.57 9.30
N GLY A 33 -9.90 -14.49 8.32
CA GLY A 33 -10.39 -14.28 6.94
C GLY A 33 -9.48 -13.40 6.06
N VAL A 34 -8.31 -13.03 6.55
CA VAL A 34 -7.22 -12.47 5.74
C VAL A 34 -6.22 -13.58 5.41
N GLN A 35 -5.89 -13.71 4.16
CA GLN A 35 -4.90 -14.65 3.65
C GLN A 35 -3.67 -13.87 3.23
N VAL A 36 -2.52 -14.25 3.76
CA VAL A 36 -1.23 -13.69 3.38
C VAL A 36 -0.46 -14.73 2.60
N GLN A 37 -0.05 -14.40 1.38
CA GLN A 37 0.73 -15.28 0.53
C GLN A 37 2.20 -14.86 0.58
N GLU A 38 3.06 -15.77 1.03
CA GLU A 38 4.49 -15.51 1.22
C GLU A 38 5.27 -15.50 -0.11
N ASN A 39 4.89 -16.36 -1.04
CA ASN A 39 5.64 -16.56 -2.29
C ASN A 39 4.68 -16.65 -3.49
N ASN A 40 4.86 -15.78 -4.48
CA ASN A 40 4.04 -15.77 -5.69
C ASN A 40 4.76 -15.25 -6.94
N GLY A 41 6.03 -15.57 -7.10
CA GLY A 41 6.78 -15.31 -8.33
C GLY A 41 7.22 -13.85 -8.59
N THR A 42 6.63 -12.86 -7.93
CA THR A 42 7.10 -11.47 -7.87
C THR A 42 7.18 -10.99 -6.43
N GLY A 43 6.80 -11.80 -5.49
CA GLY A 43 6.52 -11.42 -4.13
C GLY A 43 7.20 -12.25 -3.07
N GLY A 44 8.30 -12.91 -3.38
CA GLY A 44 9.17 -13.47 -2.35
C GLY A 44 9.99 -12.42 -1.62
N SER A 45 9.92 -11.17 -2.05
CA SER A 45 10.61 -10.07 -1.39
C SER A 45 9.77 -9.46 -0.27
N ASP A 46 10.42 -8.93 0.74
CA ASP A 46 9.77 -8.21 1.86
C ASP A 46 9.10 -6.89 1.42
N VAL A 47 9.42 -6.41 0.22
CA VAL A 47 8.90 -5.14 -0.31
C VAL A 47 7.49 -5.23 -0.91
N SER A 48 6.95 -6.42 -1.18
CA SER A 48 5.61 -6.62 -1.75
C SER A 48 4.58 -7.09 -0.73
N LEU A 49 3.30 -6.77 -0.99
CA LEU A 49 2.20 -7.21 -0.14
C LEU A 49 1.18 -8.03 -0.94
N ASN A 50 0.96 -9.25 -0.49
CA ASN A 50 0.08 -10.21 -1.13
C ASN A 50 -1.01 -10.64 -0.15
N ILE A 51 -2.13 -9.90 -0.13
CA ILE A 51 -3.21 -10.11 0.81
C ILE A 51 -4.50 -10.40 0.05
N GLY A 52 -5.13 -11.52 0.39
CA GLY A 52 -6.48 -11.84 0.01
C GLY A 52 -7.42 -11.70 1.21
N VAL A 53 -8.57 -11.10 1.03
CA VAL A 53 -9.60 -11.01 2.04
C VAL A 53 -10.80 -11.83 1.60
N ARG A 54 -11.34 -12.68 2.50
CA ARG A 54 -12.52 -13.52 2.24
C ARG A 54 -12.37 -14.48 1.05
N GLY A 55 -11.18 -15.05 0.85
CA GLY A 55 -10.90 -16.01 -0.23
C GLY A 55 -10.70 -15.40 -1.62
N LEU A 56 -10.65 -14.07 -1.73
CA LEU A 56 -10.30 -13.41 -2.97
C LEU A 56 -8.80 -13.52 -3.28
N ALA A 57 -8.45 -13.35 -4.56
CA ALA A 57 -7.06 -13.44 -5.00
C ALA A 57 -6.13 -12.56 -4.17
N SER A 58 -5.09 -13.18 -3.61
CA SER A 58 -4.12 -12.51 -2.73
C SER A 58 -2.94 -11.87 -3.47
N ARG A 59 -2.63 -12.35 -4.67
CA ARG A 59 -1.49 -11.83 -5.43
C ARG A 59 -1.60 -10.33 -5.65
N LEU A 60 -0.68 -9.56 -5.01
CA LEU A 60 -0.60 -8.10 -5.09
C LEU A 60 -1.89 -7.37 -4.63
N SER A 61 -2.73 -8.02 -3.85
CA SER A 61 -3.92 -7.45 -3.18
C SER A 61 -4.91 -6.67 -4.08
N PRO A 62 -5.26 -7.13 -5.29
CA PRO A 62 -5.95 -6.31 -6.29
C PRO A 62 -7.43 -6.04 -5.99
N ARG A 63 -7.99 -6.66 -4.94
CA ARG A 63 -9.42 -6.62 -4.60
C ARG A 63 -9.71 -5.98 -3.23
N SER A 64 -8.70 -5.40 -2.60
CA SER A 64 -8.81 -4.73 -1.31
C SER A 64 -8.26 -3.32 -1.41
N THR A 65 -8.97 -2.35 -0.85
CA THR A 65 -8.44 -0.99 -0.68
C THR A 65 -7.48 -1.00 0.52
N VAL A 66 -6.21 -0.69 0.26
CA VAL A 66 -5.18 -0.64 1.31
C VAL A 66 -4.71 0.79 1.47
N LEU A 67 -4.72 1.28 2.69
CA LEU A 67 -4.48 2.68 3.05
C LEU A 67 -3.38 2.80 4.11
N LEU A 68 -2.69 3.92 4.10
CA LEU A 68 -1.82 4.40 5.18
C LEU A 68 -2.36 5.76 5.66
N ASP A 69 -2.81 5.83 6.91
CA ASP A 69 -3.46 7.02 7.47
C ASP A 69 -4.61 7.58 6.59
N GLY A 70 -5.31 6.69 5.87
CA GLY A 70 -6.40 7.04 4.95
C GLY A 70 -5.95 7.35 3.51
N VAL A 71 -4.65 7.45 3.23
CA VAL A 71 -4.10 7.65 1.88
C VAL A 71 -3.87 6.29 1.19
N PRO A 72 -4.28 6.09 -0.07
CA PRO A 72 -4.07 4.83 -0.79
C PRO A 72 -2.60 4.43 -0.87
N LEU A 73 -2.30 3.14 -0.57
CA LEU A 73 -0.95 2.59 -0.70
C LEU A 73 -0.63 2.16 -2.13
N SER A 74 -1.63 1.89 -2.97
CA SER A 74 -1.39 1.55 -4.38
C SER A 74 -0.73 2.70 -5.14
N PHE A 75 0.03 2.36 -6.17
CA PHE A 75 0.72 3.35 -7.01
C PHE A 75 -0.23 4.29 -7.74
N ALA A 76 -1.31 3.72 -8.29
CA ALA A 76 -2.41 4.42 -8.92
C ALA A 76 -3.69 3.64 -8.61
N PRO A 77 -4.59 4.17 -7.75
CA PRO A 77 -5.78 3.45 -7.28
C PRO A 77 -6.69 2.91 -8.39
N TYR A 78 -6.76 3.57 -9.55
CA TYR A 78 -7.53 3.13 -10.71
C TYR A 78 -6.68 2.37 -11.72
N GLY A 79 -5.53 2.93 -12.14
CA GLY A 79 -4.67 2.37 -13.19
C GLY A 79 -3.82 1.19 -12.73
N GLN A 80 -3.27 1.25 -11.52
CA GLN A 80 -2.39 0.23 -10.94
C GLN A 80 -2.72 -0.03 -9.45
N PRO A 81 -3.85 -0.70 -9.16
CA PRO A 81 -4.30 -0.95 -7.78
C PRO A 81 -3.45 -2.00 -7.04
N GLN A 82 -2.54 -2.67 -7.72
CA GLN A 82 -1.76 -3.78 -7.19
C GLN A 82 -0.60 -3.30 -6.31
N LEU A 83 -0.37 -3.99 -5.20
CA LEU A 83 0.69 -3.71 -4.23
C LEU A 83 1.97 -4.51 -4.52
N SER A 84 2.56 -4.28 -5.69
CA SER A 84 3.87 -4.84 -6.02
C SER A 84 5.01 -4.24 -5.17
N LEU A 85 4.86 -3.02 -4.72
CA LEU A 85 5.55 -2.39 -3.60
C LEU A 85 4.52 -2.04 -2.54
N ALA A 86 4.79 -2.32 -1.27
CA ALA A 86 3.96 -1.93 -0.14
C ALA A 86 4.75 -0.95 0.73
N PRO A 87 4.63 0.36 0.49
CA PRO A 87 5.40 1.38 1.19
C PRO A 87 4.88 1.57 2.62
N VAL A 88 5.08 0.57 3.45
CA VAL A 88 4.67 0.54 4.85
C VAL A 88 5.55 -0.41 5.65
N SER A 89 6.10 0.04 6.75
CA SER A 89 6.95 -0.74 7.65
C SER A 89 6.34 -0.86 9.04
N LEU A 90 6.44 -2.06 9.64
CA LEU A 90 5.78 -2.38 10.90
C LEU A 90 6.20 -1.46 12.05
N GLY A 91 7.46 -1.02 12.09
CA GLY A 91 7.98 -0.12 13.13
C GLY A 91 7.25 1.21 13.22
N ASN A 92 6.73 1.71 12.09
CA ASN A 92 6.00 2.98 11.99
C ASN A 92 4.51 2.86 12.32
N ILE A 93 3.96 1.61 12.44
CA ILE A 93 2.53 1.36 12.60
C ILE A 93 2.12 1.31 14.08
N GLU A 94 1.03 2.00 14.42
CA GLU A 94 0.34 1.94 15.70
C GLU A 94 -0.75 0.88 15.71
N SER A 95 -1.51 0.80 14.61
CA SER A 95 -2.58 -0.19 14.48
C SER A 95 -2.90 -0.54 13.04
N VAL A 96 -3.46 -1.73 12.85
CA VAL A 96 -4.01 -2.21 11.58
C VAL A 96 -5.51 -2.37 11.75
N ASP A 97 -6.28 -1.64 10.96
CA ASP A 97 -7.75 -1.68 10.97
C ASP A 97 -8.25 -2.38 9.70
N VAL A 98 -8.91 -3.50 9.86
CA VAL A 98 -9.40 -4.33 8.75
C VAL A 98 -10.92 -4.42 8.80
N VAL A 99 -11.57 -3.86 7.78
CA VAL A 99 -13.01 -4.00 7.53
C VAL A 99 -13.20 -5.00 6.40
N ARG A 100 -13.89 -6.10 6.68
CA ARG A 100 -14.09 -7.21 5.74
C ARG A 100 -15.44 -7.11 5.03
N GLY A 101 -15.43 -7.26 3.71
CA GLY A 101 -16.61 -7.15 2.87
C GLY A 101 -16.70 -5.78 2.18
N ALA A 102 -17.79 -5.53 1.47
CA ALA A 102 -18.08 -4.22 0.88
C ALA A 102 -18.25 -3.20 2.01
N GLY A 103 -17.14 -2.64 2.45
CA GLY A 103 -17.04 -2.03 3.76
C GLY A 103 -17.62 -0.64 3.85
N SER A 104 -17.68 0.12 2.77
CA SER A 104 -18.18 1.49 2.83
C SER A 104 -18.21 2.12 1.45
N VAL A 105 -19.25 2.88 1.18
CA VAL A 105 -19.30 3.78 0.01
C VAL A 105 -18.25 4.90 0.04
N ARG A 106 -17.68 5.15 1.23
CA ARG A 106 -16.67 6.21 1.46
C ARG A 106 -15.35 5.92 0.76
N PHE A 107 -15.01 4.63 0.58
CA PHE A 107 -13.76 4.19 -0.01
C PHE A 107 -14.00 3.47 -1.34
N GLY A 108 -13.11 3.71 -2.28
CA GLY A 108 -13.08 3.10 -3.59
C GLY A 108 -11.80 3.53 -4.31
N PRO A 109 -11.49 2.96 -5.44
CA PRO A 109 -12.01 1.71 -6.00
C PRO A 109 -11.47 0.48 -5.25
N GLN A 110 -11.82 -0.73 -5.70
CA GLN A 110 -11.21 -2.01 -5.27
C GLN A 110 -11.55 -2.48 -3.84
N ASN A 111 -12.65 -2.06 -3.24
CA ASN A 111 -13.03 -2.44 -1.87
C ASN A 111 -13.91 -3.70 -1.75
N VAL A 112 -13.97 -4.54 -2.79
CA VAL A 112 -14.82 -5.76 -2.80
C VAL A 112 -14.41 -6.75 -1.70
N GLY A 113 -13.10 -6.93 -1.48
CA GLY A 113 -12.56 -7.76 -0.40
C GLY A 113 -12.68 -7.09 0.96
N GLY A 114 -12.60 -5.78 0.99
CA GLY A 114 -12.61 -4.97 2.20
C GLY A 114 -11.58 -3.84 2.16
N ILE A 115 -11.42 -3.22 3.31
CA ILE A 115 -10.52 -2.08 3.52
C ILE A 115 -9.52 -2.47 4.59
N ILE A 116 -8.24 -2.22 4.33
CA ILE A 116 -7.17 -2.37 5.30
C ILE A 116 -6.53 -0.99 5.46
N ASN A 117 -6.60 -0.41 6.64
CA ASN A 117 -5.95 0.85 6.93
C ASN A 117 -4.85 0.65 7.98
N PHE A 118 -3.64 0.96 7.61
CA PHE A 118 -2.50 1.06 8.51
C PHE A 118 -2.49 2.46 9.12
N ALA A 119 -2.69 2.55 10.43
CA ALA A 119 -2.56 3.79 11.15
C ALA A 119 -1.14 3.89 11.71
N THR A 120 -0.43 4.97 11.38
CA THR A 120 0.91 5.21 11.88
C THR A 120 0.90 5.73 13.31
N ARG A 121 2.03 5.64 14.01
CA ARG A 121 2.18 6.12 15.39
C ARG A 121 1.79 7.60 15.48
N SER A 122 0.97 7.93 16.47
CA SER A 122 0.48 9.29 16.68
C SER A 122 1.53 10.16 17.36
N ILE A 123 1.41 11.47 17.18
CA ILE A 123 2.23 12.47 17.91
C ILE A 123 1.84 12.42 19.39
N PRO A 124 2.77 12.18 20.33
CA PRO A 124 2.47 12.17 21.74
C PRO A 124 2.16 13.57 22.31
N GLN A 125 1.37 13.63 23.36
CA GLN A 125 1.14 14.89 24.08
C GLN A 125 2.40 15.35 24.84
N GLU A 126 3.06 14.41 25.53
CA GLU A 126 4.35 14.64 26.19
C GLU A 126 5.48 14.11 25.30
N PHE A 127 6.69 14.64 25.46
CA PHE A 127 7.84 14.13 24.72
C PHE A 127 8.08 12.65 25.03
N ALA A 128 8.07 11.83 23.99
CA ALA A 128 8.28 10.39 24.07
C ALA A 128 9.12 9.89 22.91
N GLY A 129 9.87 8.82 23.14
CA GLY A 129 10.69 8.19 22.12
C GLY A 129 10.90 6.71 22.39
N ASN A 130 11.18 5.98 21.31
CA ASN A 130 11.50 4.56 21.34
C ASN A 130 12.51 4.25 20.24
N VAL A 131 13.53 3.47 20.58
CA VAL A 131 14.51 2.92 19.65
C VAL A 131 14.50 1.41 19.84
N SER A 132 14.44 0.67 18.75
CA SER A 132 14.54 -0.79 18.77
C SER A 132 15.36 -1.32 17.60
N LEU A 133 15.97 -2.46 17.80
CA LEU A 133 16.69 -3.21 16.79
C LEU A 133 16.24 -4.67 16.86
N THR A 134 15.63 -5.16 15.80
CA THR A 134 15.32 -6.58 15.64
C THR A 134 16.38 -7.22 14.75
N THR A 135 16.89 -8.38 15.14
CA THR A 135 17.87 -9.13 14.36
C THR A 135 17.34 -10.53 14.09
N GLU A 136 17.33 -10.93 12.83
CA GLU A 136 17.00 -12.28 12.39
C GLU A 136 18.28 -12.96 11.92
N TYR A 137 18.51 -14.19 12.41
CA TYR A 137 19.66 -15.03 12.04
C TYR A 137 19.20 -16.33 11.41
N ALA A 138 19.64 -16.58 10.19
CA ALA A 138 19.36 -17.81 9.45
C ALA A 138 20.50 -18.82 9.63
N SER A 139 20.37 -19.72 10.59
CA SER A 139 21.42 -20.69 10.97
C SER A 139 21.84 -21.65 9.86
N GLY A 140 21.02 -21.84 8.83
CA GLY A 140 21.34 -22.71 7.69
C GLY A 140 22.28 -22.09 6.67
N THR A 141 22.46 -20.78 6.69
CA THR A 141 23.28 -20.02 5.72
C THR A 141 24.17 -18.97 6.38
N ASP A 142 24.11 -18.86 7.71
CA ASP A 142 24.82 -17.84 8.51
C ASP A 142 24.48 -16.38 8.08
N GLN A 143 23.31 -16.18 7.45
CA GLN A 143 22.85 -14.88 7.01
C GLN A 143 22.19 -14.12 8.15
N VAL A 144 22.31 -12.78 8.10
CA VAL A 144 21.74 -11.88 9.11
C VAL A 144 20.92 -10.79 8.44
N LYS A 145 19.74 -10.58 8.97
CA LYS A 145 18.88 -9.45 8.64
C LYS A 145 18.56 -8.66 9.90
N TYR A 146 18.57 -7.34 9.84
CA TYR A 146 18.30 -6.48 10.98
C TYR A 146 17.32 -5.38 10.61
N SER A 147 16.46 -5.01 11.58
CA SER A 147 15.42 -4.01 11.40
C SER A 147 15.53 -2.96 12.52
N PRO A 148 16.24 -1.84 12.26
CA PRO A 148 16.28 -0.69 13.16
C PRO A 148 14.97 0.09 13.08
N ASN A 149 14.48 0.57 14.23
CA ASN A 149 13.33 1.44 14.33
C ASN A 149 13.60 2.59 15.29
N LEU A 150 13.11 3.77 14.92
CA LEU A 150 13.15 4.98 15.73
C LEU A 150 11.77 5.64 15.71
N PHE A 151 11.30 6.01 16.87
CA PHE A 151 10.18 6.92 17.03
C PHE A 151 10.55 7.97 18.06
N VAL A 152 10.31 9.23 17.73
CA VAL A 152 10.46 10.34 18.68
C VAL A 152 9.46 11.42 18.34
N GLY A 153 8.80 11.98 19.35
CA GLY A 153 7.82 13.04 19.13
C GLY A 153 7.33 13.67 20.42
N GLY A 154 6.56 14.71 20.28
CA GLY A 154 5.92 15.42 21.39
C GLY A 154 5.15 16.64 20.91
N THR A 155 4.34 17.21 21.80
CA THR A 155 3.57 18.41 21.56
C THR A 155 4.15 19.53 22.44
N LEU A 156 4.47 20.66 21.80
CA LEU A 156 4.99 21.85 22.47
C LEU A 156 3.87 22.60 23.21
N ASP A 157 4.24 23.47 24.16
CA ASP A 157 3.28 24.27 24.95
C ASP A 157 2.37 25.15 24.10
N ASN A 158 2.81 25.52 22.89
CA ASN A 158 2.00 26.30 21.95
C ASN A 158 1.02 25.44 21.13
N GLY A 159 0.91 24.13 21.41
CA GLY A 159 0.03 23.19 20.70
C GLY A 159 0.59 22.60 19.40
N LEU A 160 1.83 22.95 19.00
CA LEU A 160 2.49 22.34 17.85
C LEU A 160 3.03 20.97 18.20
N GLY A 161 2.46 19.94 17.62
CA GLY A 161 2.94 18.56 17.72
C GLY A 161 3.89 18.21 16.58
N LEU A 162 4.94 17.47 16.89
CA LEU A 162 5.95 16.96 15.94
C LEU A 162 6.29 15.51 16.26
N ALA A 163 6.45 14.67 15.24
CA ALA A 163 7.00 13.33 15.41
C ALA A 163 7.83 12.91 14.19
N LEU A 164 8.94 12.21 14.45
CA LEU A 164 9.78 11.56 13.46
C LEU A 164 9.68 10.04 13.66
N LEU A 165 9.39 9.33 12.60
CA LEU A 165 9.34 7.88 12.53
C LEU A 165 10.36 7.39 11.51
N TYR A 166 11.09 6.34 11.85
CA TYR A 166 11.96 5.61 10.94
C TYR A 166 11.82 4.11 11.20
N SER A 167 11.71 3.34 10.13
CA SER A 167 11.74 1.88 10.18
C SER A 167 12.55 1.37 8.99
N GLY A 168 13.59 0.61 9.24
CA GLY A 168 14.42 0.00 8.21
C GLY A 168 14.38 -1.52 8.25
N THR A 169 14.80 -2.15 7.16
CA THR A 169 15.11 -3.58 7.10
C THR A 169 16.31 -3.77 6.17
N LYS A 170 17.40 -4.33 6.68
CA LYS A 170 18.67 -4.46 5.95
C LYS A 170 19.26 -5.84 6.16
N GLY A 171 19.78 -6.44 5.09
CA GLY A 171 20.53 -7.71 5.17
C GLY A 171 19.95 -8.80 4.30
N ASP A 172 20.44 -10.01 4.51
CA ASP A 172 20.09 -11.18 3.71
C ASP A 172 19.11 -12.09 4.47
N GLY A 173 18.22 -12.73 3.73
CA GLY A 173 17.28 -13.71 4.28
C GLY A 173 17.92 -15.09 4.46
N TYR A 174 17.11 -16.15 4.38
CA TYR A 174 17.56 -17.52 4.67
C TYR A 174 18.16 -18.28 3.47
N ARG A 175 18.24 -17.66 2.29
CA ARG A 175 18.81 -18.28 1.07
C ARG A 175 20.29 -17.92 0.94
N GLU A 176 21.07 -18.75 0.25
CA GLU A 176 22.52 -18.58 0.11
C GLU A 176 22.92 -17.34 -0.71
N ALA A 177 22.09 -16.94 -1.68
CA ALA A 177 22.38 -15.81 -2.55
C ALA A 177 21.09 -15.20 -3.13
N ASN A 178 21.20 -14.00 -3.70
CA ASN A 178 20.11 -13.22 -4.34
C ASN A 178 18.89 -13.09 -3.43
N ASN A 179 19.10 -12.66 -2.22
CA ASN A 179 18.15 -12.73 -1.13
C ASN A 179 18.24 -11.50 -0.21
N LYS A 180 18.92 -10.46 -0.65
CA LYS A 180 19.09 -9.22 0.08
C LYS A 180 17.77 -8.43 0.13
N THR A 181 17.52 -7.84 1.28
CA THR A 181 16.47 -6.84 1.49
C THR A 181 17.11 -5.55 1.98
N ASP A 182 16.69 -4.42 1.42
CA ASP A 182 17.11 -3.08 1.81
C ASP A 182 15.90 -2.16 1.77
N ILE A 183 15.42 -1.75 2.95
CA ILE A 183 14.22 -0.91 3.11
C ILE A 183 14.56 0.24 4.04
N ASP A 184 14.16 1.43 3.63
CA ASP A 184 14.11 2.65 4.46
C ASP A 184 12.71 3.27 4.36
N ASP A 185 12.09 3.53 5.51
CA ASP A 185 10.76 4.09 5.64
C ASP A 185 10.80 5.21 6.68
N VAL A 186 10.72 6.45 6.23
CA VAL A 186 10.83 7.66 7.05
C VAL A 186 9.55 8.47 6.97
N MET A 187 9.04 8.92 8.11
CA MET A 187 7.89 9.80 8.17
C MET A 187 8.11 10.94 9.15
N LEU A 188 7.83 12.18 8.70
CA LEU A 188 7.72 13.36 9.56
C LEU A 188 6.25 13.74 9.66
N LYS A 189 5.74 13.82 10.89
CA LYS A 189 4.36 14.22 11.18
C LYS A 189 4.34 15.53 11.94
N THR A 190 3.45 16.42 11.55
CA THR A 190 3.16 17.64 12.29
C THR A 190 1.66 17.78 12.48
N ALA A 191 1.25 18.33 13.61
CA ALA A 191 -0.14 18.65 13.89
C ALA A 191 -0.22 19.93 14.73
N TYR A 192 -1.27 20.71 14.49
CA TYR A 192 -1.51 21.93 15.25
C TYR A 192 -3.02 22.10 15.53
N GLN A 193 -3.34 22.28 16.81
CA GLN A 193 -4.68 22.61 17.25
C GLN A 193 -4.89 24.11 17.11
N ILE A 194 -5.73 24.55 16.16
CA ILE A 194 -5.97 25.98 15.87
C ILE A 194 -6.96 26.56 16.89
N THR A 195 -8.05 25.81 17.14
CA THR A 195 -9.08 26.09 18.14
C THR A 195 -9.48 24.78 18.82
N ASP A 196 -10.38 24.82 19.80
CA ASP A 196 -10.91 23.60 20.41
C ASP A 196 -11.63 22.70 19.40
N ALA A 197 -12.13 23.26 18.30
CA ALA A 197 -12.86 22.56 17.26
C ALA A 197 -12.00 22.26 16.01
N ASP A 198 -10.95 23.02 15.75
CA ASP A 198 -10.22 23.04 14.48
C ASP A 198 -8.79 22.57 14.65
N ALA A 199 -8.38 21.60 13.84
CA ALA A 199 -7.00 21.12 13.80
C ALA A 199 -6.50 20.92 12.37
N ILE A 200 -5.20 21.06 12.20
CA ILE A 200 -4.49 20.73 10.95
C ILE A 200 -3.39 19.71 11.22
N ALA A 201 -3.12 18.87 10.24
CA ALA A 201 -1.99 17.96 10.26
C ALA A 201 -1.33 17.90 8.87
N LEU A 202 -0.01 17.80 8.86
CA LEU A 202 0.80 17.59 7.67
C LEU A 202 1.72 16.39 7.91
N ASN A 203 1.70 15.42 6.99
CA ASN A 203 2.61 14.29 7.01
C ASN A 203 3.47 14.31 5.74
N LEU A 204 4.77 14.11 5.90
CA LEU A 204 5.72 13.86 4.83
C LEU A 204 6.23 12.43 5.01
N HIS A 205 6.14 11.63 3.97
CA HIS A 205 6.54 10.24 3.98
C HIS A 205 7.46 9.94 2.81
N HIS A 206 8.53 9.19 3.07
CA HIS A 206 9.43 8.66 2.07
C HIS A 206 9.75 7.22 2.38
N TYR A 207 9.53 6.37 1.40
CA TYR A 207 9.84 4.94 1.43
C TYR A 207 10.72 4.58 0.23
N GLU A 208 11.79 3.85 0.47
CA GLU A 208 12.59 3.20 -0.55
C GLU A 208 12.78 1.73 -0.18
N GLY A 209 12.59 0.84 -1.15
CA GLY A 209 12.69 -0.60 -0.95
C GLY A 209 13.36 -1.29 -2.12
N TYR A 210 14.30 -2.16 -1.80
CA TYR A 210 14.97 -3.08 -2.72
C TYR A 210 14.89 -4.50 -2.15
N GLY A 211 14.53 -5.47 -2.96
CA GLY A 211 14.47 -6.87 -2.57
C GLY A 211 14.92 -7.78 -3.70
N GLU A 212 15.93 -8.56 -3.45
CA GLU A 212 16.36 -9.63 -4.35
C GLU A 212 15.37 -10.80 -4.28
N MET A 213 15.27 -11.55 -5.37
CA MET A 213 14.32 -12.65 -5.52
C MET A 213 15.05 -13.93 -5.96
N PRO A 214 15.36 -14.83 -5.03
CA PRO A 214 16.03 -16.09 -5.33
C PRO A 214 15.15 -17.10 -6.08
N GLU A 215 13.86 -16.81 -6.22
CA GLU A 215 12.81 -17.62 -6.84
C GLU A 215 12.54 -18.98 -6.15
N GLY A 216 11.44 -19.63 -6.54
CA GLY A 216 11.04 -20.92 -6.02
C GLY A 216 11.95 -22.06 -6.51
N LEU A 217 12.15 -23.06 -5.67
CA LEU A 217 12.88 -24.28 -6.02
C LEU A 217 11.90 -25.37 -6.48
N THR A 218 12.34 -26.19 -7.43
CA THR A 218 11.64 -27.46 -7.70
C THR A 218 11.79 -28.41 -6.50
N ALA A 219 10.93 -29.41 -6.39
CA ALA A 219 11.03 -30.41 -5.32
C ALA A 219 12.40 -31.09 -5.28
N GLU A 220 12.98 -31.35 -6.46
CA GLU A 220 14.30 -31.95 -6.59
C GLU A 220 15.43 -31.04 -6.07
N LYS A 221 15.43 -29.76 -6.49
CA LYS A 221 16.39 -28.76 -6.02
C LYS A 221 16.27 -28.52 -4.52
N TYR A 222 15.03 -28.47 -4.01
CA TYR A 222 14.78 -28.32 -2.58
C TYR A 222 15.32 -29.50 -1.77
N ALA A 223 15.14 -30.72 -2.26
CA ALA A 223 15.66 -31.92 -1.60
C ALA A 223 17.20 -31.98 -1.61
N GLN A 224 17.85 -31.41 -2.63
CA GLN A 224 19.33 -31.33 -2.70
C GLN A 224 19.89 -30.27 -1.75
N ASN A 225 19.35 -29.07 -1.80
CA ASN A 225 19.70 -27.94 -0.93
C ASN A 225 18.56 -26.94 -0.83
N PRO A 226 17.83 -26.86 0.30
CA PRO A 226 16.71 -25.96 0.47
C PRO A 226 17.12 -24.47 0.52
N TYR A 227 18.39 -24.18 0.71
CA TYR A 227 18.92 -22.82 0.83
C TYR A 227 19.45 -22.25 -0.49
N GLN A 228 19.61 -23.04 -1.53
CA GLN A 228 20.14 -22.58 -2.81
C GLN A 228 19.22 -21.54 -3.48
N SER A 229 19.79 -20.67 -4.29
CA SER A 229 19.07 -19.73 -5.13
C SER A 229 18.84 -20.29 -6.52
N ASN A 230 17.64 -20.11 -7.07
CA ASN A 230 17.30 -20.51 -8.43
C ASN A 230 17.61 -19.41 -9.45
N LYS A 231 17.65 -18.16 -9.01
CA LYS A 231 17.98 -16.96 -9.79
C LYS A 231 18.99 -16.10 -9.04
N SER A 232 19.90 -15.49 -9.80
CA SER A 232 21.00 -14.69 -9.24
C SER A 232 20.89 -13.20 -9.54
N ARG A 233 19.85 -12.78 -10.31
CA ARG A 233 19.72 -11.40 -10.81
C ARG A 233 18.32 -10.82 -10.68
N ASN A 234 17.37 -11.63 -10.25
CA ASN A 234 16.01 -11.15 -10.09
C ASN A 234 15.93 -10.22 -8.89
N TYR A 235 15.38 -9.04 -9.11
CA TYR A 235 15.09 -8.12 -8.03
C TYR A 235 13.83 -7.31 -8.32
N PHE A 236 13.30 -6.75 -7.26
CA PHE A 236 12.26 -5.73 -7.29
C PHE A 236 12.72 -4.53 -6.46
N SER A 237 12.54 -3.34 -6.99
CA SER A 237 12.79 -2.12 -6.21
C SER A 237 11.75 -1.04 -6.50
N GLY A 238 11.64 -0.10 -5.59
CA GLY A 238 10.81 1.07 -5.79
C GLY A 238 10.94 2.06 -4.66
N ARG A 239 10.46 3.27 -4.93
CA ARG A 239 10.37 4.36 -3.99
C ARG A 239 9.00 4.99 -4.04
N ARG A 240 8.60 5.59 -2.95
CA ARG A 240 7.42 6.44 -2.84
C ARG A 240 7.74 7.63 -1.96
N SER A 241 7.40 8.81 -2.44
CA SER A 241 7.35 10.03 -1.63
C SER A 241 5.94 10.56 -1.65
N ASP A 242 5.38 10.86 -0.50
CA ASP A 242 4.06 11.46 -0.43
C ASP A 242 3.99 12.56 0.63
N VAL A 243 3.09 13.48 0.37
CA VAL A 243 2.68 14.52 1.31
C VAL A 243 1.18 14.47 1.46
N SER A 244 0.70 14.50 2.70
CA SER A 244 -0.73 14.61 2.98
C SER A 244 -1.01 15.75 3.95
N PHE A 245 -2.03 16.50 3.66
CA PHE A 245 -2.57 17.56 4.52
C PHE A 245 -3.98 17.18 4.93
N ARG A 246 -4.27 17.35 6.22
CA ARG A 246 -5.60 17.12 6.79
C ARG A 246 -6.01 18.33 7.61
N TYR A 247 -7.19 18.86 7.32
CA TYR A 247 -7.92 19.78 8.18
C TYR A 247 -9.13 19.06 8.76
N THR A 248 -9.36 19.24 10.05
CA THR A 248 -10.53 18.70 10.74
C THR A 248 -11.22 19.82 11.51
N HIS A 249 -12.56 19.85 11.42
CA HIS A 249 -13.42 20.64 12.29
C HIS A 249 -14.40 19.71 12.97
N GLN A 250 -14.45 19.75 14.29
CA GLN A 250 -15.35 18.90 15.08
C GLN A 250 -16.03 19.73 16.16
N ASP A 251 -17.34 19.80 16.09
CA ASP A 251 -18.20 20.33 17.17
C ASP A 251 -19.08 19.20 17.76
N GLU A 252 -20.06 19.54 18.58
CA GLU A 252 -20.93 18.54 19.24
C GLU A 252 -21.70 17.66 18.25
N LYS A 253 -22.02 18.16 17.05
CA LYS A 253 -22.87 17.48 16.06
C LYS A 253 -22.22 17.27 14.71
N ASN A 254 -21.28 18.13 14.34
CA ASN A 254 -20.69 18.15 13.02
C ASN A 254 -19.23 17.69 13.08
N ASN A 255 -18.83 16.95 12.07
CA ASN A 255 -17.44 16.63 11.81
C ASN A 255 -17.18 16.89 10.33
N PHE A 256 -16.27 17.82 10.03
CA PHE A 256 -15.77 18.06 8.69
C PHE A 256 -14.31 17.66 8.60
N GLU A 257 -13.96 16.95 7.57
CA GLU A 257 -12.58 16.59 7.24
C GLU A 257 -12.28 16.95 5.79
N LEU A 258 -11.16 17.62 5.58
CA LEU A 258 -10.56 17.77 4.27
C LEU A 258 -9.23 17.05 4.26
N LEU A 259 -9.12 15.99 3.47
CA LEU A 259 -7.87 15.31 3.18
C LEU A 259 -7.43 15.68 1.77
N THR A 260 -6.18 16.12 1.61
CA THR A 260 -5.53 16.25 0.31
C THR A 260 -4.16 15.61 0.36
N TYR A 261 -3.74 14.99 -0.76
CA TYR A 261 -2.45 14.32 -0.84
C TYR A 261 -1.88 14.37 -2.25
N TYR A 262 -0.57 14.32 -2.30
CA TYR A 262 0.21 14.11 -3.52
C TYR A 262 1.18 12.97 -3.31
N ILE A 263 1.28 12.08 -4.29
CA ILE A 263 2.12 10.88 -4.29
C ILE A 263 2.97 10.89 -5.54
N ASP A 264 4.28 10.68 -5.41
CA ASP A 264 5.23 10.38 -6.47
C ASP A 264 5.85 9.02 -6.19
N SER A 265 5.72 8.09 -7.12
CA SER A 265 6.17 6.71 -6.94
C SER A 265 6.87 6.19 -8.19
N PHE A 266 7.92 5.44 -7.96
CA PHE A 266 8.64 4.70 -8.98
C PHE A 266 8.77 3.24 -8.56
N ARG A 267 8.69 2.33 -9.50
CA ARG A 267 9.06 0.93 -9.28
C ARG A 267 9.73 0.32 -10.51
N THR A 268 10.59 -0.66 -10.29
CA THR A 268 11.17 -1.47 -11.36
C THR A 268 11.37 -2.90 -10.90
N SER A 269 11.49 -3.80 -11.86
CA SER A 269 11.93 -5.17 -11.63
C SER A 269 12.75 -5.65 -12.80
N ASP A 270 13.79 -6.44 -12.51
CA ASP A 270 14.51 -7.23 -13.50
C ASP A 270 14.25 -8.70 -13.22
N LEU A 271 13.70 -9.40 -14.21
CA LEU A 271 13.31 -10.80 -14.11
C LEU A 271 13.98 -11.63 -15.19
N GLU A 272 14.85 -12.53 -14.78
CA GLU A 272 15.55 -13.44 -15.66
C GLU A 272 14.67 -14.65 -16.01
N THR A 273 14.50 -14.91 -17.30
CA THR A 273 13.78 -16.06 -17.82
C THR A 273 14.76 -16.98 -18.56
N ASP A 274 14.81 -18.26 -18.18
CA ASP A 274 15.64 -19.25 -18.86
C ASP A 274 15.07 -19.51 -20.26
N VAL A 275 15.95 -19.43 -21.27
CA VAL A 275 15.65 -19.76 -22.67
C VAL A 275 16.11 -21.18 -22.97
N SER A 276 17.23 -21.60 -22.37
CA SER A 276 17.76 -22.97 -22.40
C SER A 276 18.51 -23.27 -21.09
N ALA A 277 19.08 -24.44 -20.98
CA ALA A 277 19.91 -24.81 -19.83
C ALA A 277 21.15 -23.91 -19.64
N THR A 278 21.58 -23.20 -20.68
CA THR A 278 22.83 -22.39 -20.68
C THR A 278 22.61 -20.92 -21.04
N THR A 279 21.38 -20.54 -21.37
CA THR A 279 21.06 -19.17 -21.83
C THR A 279 19.81 -18.64 -21.17
N SER A 280 19.81 -17.33 -20.94
CA SER A 280 18.68 -16.59 -20.37
C SER A 280 18.44 -15.27 -21.12
N ARG A 281 17.36 -14.60 -20.77
CA ARG A 281 17.03 -13.25 -21.16
C ARG A 281 16.48 -12.49 -19.94
N MET A 282 16.67 -11.17 -19.93
CA MET A 282 16.20 -10.30 -18.87
C MET A 282 14.98 -9.50 -19.34
N ASP A 283 13.91 -9.53 -18.57
CA ASP A 283 12.77 -8.62 -18.71
C ASP A 283 12.88 -7.51 -17.66
N THR A 284 12.82 -6.25 -18.09
CA THR A 284 12.86 -5.08 -17.19
C THR A 284 11.58 -4.27 -17.33
N SER A 285 11.11 -3.66 -16.23
CA SER A 285 9.82 -2.97 -16.22
C SER A 285 9.78 -1.75 -15.29
N PRO A 286 10.55 -0.67 -15.57
CA PRO A 286 10.46 0.57 -14.83
C PRO A 286 9.12 1.27 -15.09
N ARG A 287 8.54 1.87 -14.04
CA ARG A 287 7.26 2.56 -14.07
C ARG A 287 7.24 3.72 -13.08
N ASP A 288 6.72 4.84 -13.53
CA ASP A 288 6.51 6.05 -12.74
C ASP A 288 5.01 6.33 -12.60
N TYR A 289 4.61 6.80 -11.41
CA TYR A 289 3.23 7.15 -11.10
C TYR A 289 3.17 8.42 -10.26
N LYS A 290 2.20 9.28 -10.59
CA LYS A 290 1.87 10.46 -9.79
C LYS A 290 0.40 10.47 -9.50
N VAL A 291 0.03 10.77 -8.26
CA VAL A 291 -1.37 10.85 -7.84
C VAL A 291 -1.58 12.13 -7.05
N PHE A 292 -2.63 12.84 -7.39
CA PHE A 292 -3.14 13.97 -6.59
C PHE A 292 -4.61 13.72 -6.25
N ALA A 293 -5.00 14.00 -5.01
CA ALA A 293 -6.39 13.91 -4.61
C ALA A 293 -6.79 15.00 -3.61
N ILE A 294 -8.08 15.30 -3.61
CA ILE A 294 -8.75 16.15 -2.64
C ILE A 294 -10.07 15.50 -2.23
N GLU A 295 -10.27 15.33 -0.92
CA GLU A 295 -11.36 14.53 -0.34
C GLU A 295 -12.03 15.28 0.83
N PRO A 296 -12.97 16.24 0.57
CA PRO A 296 -13.81 16.79 1.61
C PRO A 296 -14.88 15.79 2.04
N ARG A 297 -15.13 15.70 3.34
CA ARG A 297 -16.17 14.89 3.96
C ARG A 297 -16.81 15.65 5.11
N TRP A 298 -18.13 15.61 5.19
CA TRP A 298 -18.88 16.17 6.29
C TRP A 298 -19.84 15.12 6.86
N SER A 299 -19.86 15.04 8.18
CA SER A 299 -20.77 14.16 8.91
C SER A 299 -21.54 14.97 9.94
N ARG A 300 -22.78 14.60 10.17
CA ARG A 300 -23.64 15.21 11.19
C ARG A 300 -24.36 14.17 12.01
N ALA A 301 -24.13 14.23 13.33
CA ALA A 301 -24.89 13.45 14.30
C ALA A 301 -26.27 14.09 14.55
N TYR A 302 -27.31 13.27 14.61
CA TYR A 302 -28.67 13.70 14.89
C TYR A 302 -29.45 12.58 15.59
N GLN A 303 -30.59 12.94 16.18
CA GLN A 303 -31.50 11.96 16.79
C GLN A 303 -32.73 11.76 15.90
N LEU A 304 -33.11 10.49 15.69
CA LEU A 304 -34.34 10.07 15.03
C LEU A 304 -35.16 9.26 16.04
N GLY A 305 -36.12 9.92 16.71
CA GLY A 305 -36.78 9.34 17.87
C GLY A 305 -35.77 9.07 18.99
N ASN A 306 -35.68 7.82 19.45
CA ASN A 306 -34.72 7.37 20.47
C ASN A 306 -33.41 6.83 19.89
N SER A 307 -33.22 6.94 18.60
CA SER A 307 -32.04 6.42 17.88
C SER A 307 -31.03 7.52 17.59
N ASN A 308 -29.78 7.30 17.96
CA ASN A 308 -28.68 8.13 17.50
C ASN A 308 -28.35 7.76 16.07
N SER A 309 -28.27 8.74 15.21
CA SER A 309 -28.00 8.60 13.79
C SER A 309 -26.89 9.55 13.35
N GLU A 310 -26.19 9.19 12.28
CA GLU A 310 -25.17 10.02 11.68
C GLU A 310 -25.31 9.99 10.16
N PHE A 311 -25.52 11.16 9.57
CA PHE A 311 -25.47 11.35 8.13
C PHE A 311 -24.07 11.78 7.70
N THR A 312 -23.56 11.19 6.62
CA THR A 312 -22.26 11.56 6.03
C THR A 312 -22.43 11.81 4.54
N ILE A 313 -21.81 12.85 4.03
CA ILE A 313 -21.62 13.11 2.62
C ILE A 313 -20.16 13.45 2.35
N GLY A 314 -19.63 13.00 1.23
CA GLY A 314 -18.27 13.29 0.83
C GLY A 314 -18.11 13.30 -0.67
N TYR A 315 -17.01 13.89 -1.08
CA TYR A 315 -16.59 13.97 -2.46
C TYR A 315 -15.11 13.61 -2.56
N ARG A 316 -14.70 13.03 -3.68
CA ARG A 316 -13.29 12.84 -4.02
C ARG A 316 -13.04 13.24 -5.45
N TYR A 317 -12.05 14.09 -5.65
CA TYR A 317 -11.36 14.24 -6.92
C TYR A 317 -10.03 13.53 -6.84
N LEU A 318 -9.70 12.77 -7.86
CA LEU A 318 -8.40 12.09 -7.96
C LEU A 318 -7.90 12.18 -9.41
N ASN A 319 -6.62 12.54 -9.55
CA ASN A 319 -5.89 12.54 -10.82
C ASN A 319 -4.68 11.63 -10.70
N GLU A 320 -4.53 10.72 -11.65
CA GLU A 320 -3.39 9.80 -11.78
C GLU A 320 -2.70 10.02 -13.11
N ASP A 321 -1.37 10.02 -13.07
CA ASP A 321 -0.52 9.97 -14.26
C ASP A 321 0.42 8.78 -14.14
N SER A 322 0.66 8.08 -15.24
CA SER A 322 1.56 6.92 -15.29
C SER A 322 2.43 6.93 -16.54
N SER A 323 3.69 6.51 -16.37
CA SER A 323 4.61 6.21 -17.45
C SER A 323 5.22 4.84 -17.22
N GLU A 324 5.00 3.92 -18.16
CA GLU A 324 5.43 2.54 -18.04
C GLU A 324 6.29 2.13 -19.24
N PHE A 325 7.38 1.46 -18.95
CA PHE A 325 8.24 0.82 -19.94
C PHE A 325 8.33 -0.68 -19.68
N SER A 326 8.34 -1.47 -20.73
CA SER A 326 8.72 -2.88 -20.71
C SER A 326 9.78 -3.13 -21.73
N GLY A 327 10.92 -3.65 -21.29
CA GLY A 327 12.05 -3.99 -22.14
C GLY A 327 12.46 -5.45 -21.97
N ARG A 328 13.18 -5.95 -22.96
CA ARG A 328 13.75 -7.30 -22.95
C ARG A 328 15.13 -7.31 -23.56
N SER A 329 16.06 -8.01 -22.90
CA SER A 329 17.40 -8.21 -23.46
C SER A 329 17.39 -9.18 -24.65
N SER A 330 18.45 -9.14 -25.44
CA SER A 330 18.84 -10.29 -26.26
C SER A 330 19.11 -11.49 -25.38
N THR A 331 19.09 -12.70 -25.96
CA THR A 331 19.50 -13.92 -25.24
C THR A 331 21.00 -13.88 -24.95
N TYR A 332 21.37 -14.18 -23.72
CA TYR A 332 22.77 -14.19 -23.25
C TYR A 332 23.09 -15.52 -22.53
N ALA A 333 24.36 -15.88 -22.47
CA ALA A 333 24.81 -17.04 -21.69
C ALA A 333 24.58 -16.76 -20.18
N LEU A 334 24.19 -17.79 -19.42
CA LEU A 334 24.11 -17.70 -17.95
C LEU A 334 25.41 -17.09 -17.44
N ASN A 335 25.47 -16.21 -16.56
CA ASN A 335 26.64 -15.48 -16.03
C ASN A 335 27.29 -14.43 -16.96
N ALA A 336 26.87 -14.29 -18.22
CA ALA A 336 27.30 -13.19 -19.06
C ALA A 336 26.58 -11.87 -18.67
N PRO A 337 27.18 -10.69 -18.88
CA PRO A 337 26.52 -9.43 -18.68
C PRO A 337 25.26 -9.30 -19.56
N VAL A 338 24.21 -8.67 -19.05
CA VAL A 338 23.07 -8.21 -19.85
C VAL A 338 23.51 -6.98 -20.62
N THR A 339 23.57 -7.05 -21.94
CA THR A 339 24.21 -6.01 -22.76
C THR A 339 23.25 -5.06 -23.47
N GLU A 340 22.07 -5.52 -23.82
CA GLU A 340 21.15 -4.72 -24.63
C GLU A 340 19.70 -4.98 -24.21
N ILE A 341 19.01 -3.92 -23.77
CA ILE A 341 17.57 -3.96 -23.50
C ILE A 341 16.84 -3.26 -24.64
N LYS A 342 16.01 -4.00 -25.35
CA LYS A 342 15.14 -3.47 -26.41
C LYS A 342 13.73 -3.24 -25.86
N ALA A 343 13.16 -2.10 -26.22
CA ALA A 343 11.77 -1.81 -25.89
C ALA A 343 10.84 -2.88 -26.46
N ARG A 344 9.86 -3.27 -25.65
CA ARG A 344 8.72 -4.11 -26.04
C ARG A 344 7.43 -3.31 -26.03
N THR A 345 7.21 -2.55 -24.97
CA THR A 345 6.07 -1.66 -24.85
C THR A 345 6.44 -0.41 -24.09
N THR A 346 5.81 0.70 -24.47
CA THR A 346 5.71 1.90 -23.64
C THR A 346 4.25 2.26 -23.47
N SER A 347 3.90 2.82 -22.32
CA SER A 347 2.56 3.26 -22.02
C SER A 347 2.64 4.56 -21.22
N GLU A 348 1.97 5.59 -21.70
CA GLU A 348 1.79 6.86 -20.99
C GLU A 348 0.29 7.10 -20.85
N GLY A 349 -0.19 7.18 -19.63
CA GLY A 349 -1.61 7.26 -19.38
C GLY A 349 -1.94 8.00 -18.10
N GLY A 350 -3.24 8.15 -17.88
CA GLY A 350 -3.74 8.78 -16.68
C GLY A 350 -5.23 8.56 -16.51
N THR A 351 -5.69 8.80 -15.29
CA THR A 351 -7.09 8.71 -14.91
C THR A 351 -7.50 9.94 -14.14
N LYS A 352 -8.64 10.53 -14.50
CA LYS A 352 -9.35 11.53 -13.70
C LYS A 352 -10.62 10.90 -13.19
N ALA A 353 -10.82 10.93 -11.88
CA ALA A 353 -11.99 10.34 -11.25
C ALA A 353 -12.66 11.34 -10.31
N HIS A 354 -13.97 11.43 -10.42
CA HIS A 354 -14.84 12.17 -9.52
C HIS A 354 -15.75 11.17 -8.83
N ALA A 355 -15.81 11.21 -7.51
CA ALA A 355 -16.72 10.40 -6.76
C ALA A 355 -17.50 11.23 -5.76
N ILE A 356 -18.81 11.06 -5.71
CA ILE A 356 -19.67 11.60 -4.68
C ILE A 356 -20.33 10.44 -3.94
N TYR A 357 -20.39 10.52 -2.64
CA TYR A 357 -21.05 9.49 -1.84
C TYR A 357 -21.80 10.10 -0.67
N ALA A 358 -22.82 9.39 -0.23
CA ALA A 358 -23.53 9.68 1.01
C ALA A 358 -23.92 8.38 1.70
N ASP A 359 -23.86 8.35 3.00
CA ASP A 359 -24.38 7.28 3.83
C ASP A 359 -25.07 7.82 5.08
N ASN A 360 -25.95 6.99 5.64
CA ASN A 360 -26.59 7.32 6.91
C ASN A 360 -26.49 6.10 7.84
N ARG A 361 -25.85 6.29 8.98
CA ARG A 361 -25.78 5.29 10.03
C ARG A 361 -26.97 5.45 10.97
N PHE A 362 -27.74 4.40 11.14
CA PHE A 362 -28.81 4.30 12.11
C PHE A 362 -28.38 3.34 13.25
N ASP A 363 -28.41 3.83 14.50
CA ASP A 363 -28.19 2.99 15.69
C ASP A 363 -29.56 2.62 16.30
N LEU A 364 -30.07 1.44 15.97
CA LEU A 364 -31.38 0.94 16.34
C LEU A 364 -31.29 -0.08 17.51
N GLY A 365 -30.58 0.30 18.56
CA GLY A 365 -30.37 -0.54 19.74
C GLY A 365 -29.37 -1.68 19.46
N ASN A 366 -29.86 -2.88 19.18
CA ASN A 366 -28.99 -4.03 18.88
C ASN A 366 -28.54 -4.07 17.43
N TRP A 367 -29.10 -3.24 16.56
CA TRP A 367 -28.80 -3.18 15.13
C TRP A 367 -28.11 -1.87 14.78
N VAL A 368 -27.12 -1.96 13.91
CA VAL A 368 -26.54 -0.80 13.22
C VAL A 368 -26.71 -1.04 11.72
N ILE A 369 -27.43 -0.13 11.07
CA ILE A 369 -27.70 -0.20 9.64
C ILE A 369 -27.11 1.06 8.98
N THR A 370 -26.36 0.88 7.91
CA THR A 370 -25.69 2.00 7.22
C THR A 370 -25.94 1.93 5.71
N PRO A 371 -27.16 2.29 5.24
CA PRO A 371 -27.37 2.44 3.80
C PRO A 371 -26.51 3.57 3.24
N GLY A 372 -25.98 3.36 2.06
CA GLY A 372 -25.13 4.32 1.38
C GLY A 372 -25.18 4.21 -0.13
N LEU A 373 -24.90 5.32 -0.79
CA LEU A 373 -24.84 5.46 -2.24
C LEU A 373 -23.51 6.09 -2.63
N ARG A 374 -22.94 5.63 -3.74
CA ARG A 374 -21.75 6.23 -4.36
C ARG A 374 -21.95 6.29 -5.87
N PHE A 375 -21.59 7.41 -6.44
CA PHE A 375 -21.48 7.61 -7.86
C PHE A 375 -20.04 7.99 -8.21
N GLU A 376 -19.47 7.38 -9.24
CA GLU A 376 -18.15 7.71 -9.78
C GLU A 376 -18.26 7.99 -11.26
N SER A 377 -17.59 9.06 -11.71
CA SER A 377 -17.32 9.35 -13.11
C SER A 377 -15.82 9.30 -13.36
N ILE A 378 -15.39 8.45 -14.27
CA ILE A 378 -14.00 8.08 -14.47
C ILE A 378 -13.64 8.30 -15.93
N GLU A 379 -12.64 9.12 -16.19
CA GLU A 379 -12.04 9.36 -17.50
C GLU A 379 -10.63 8.78 -17.50
N THR A 380 -10.35 7.81 -18.36
CA THR A 380 -9.02 7.19 -18.50
C THR A 380 -8.52 7.34 -19.93
N HIS A 381 -7.26 7.68 -20.08
CA HIS A 381 -6.56 7.70 -21.36
C HIS A 381 -5.24 6.92 -21.26
N ASN A 382 -4.81 6.36 -22.39
CA ASN A 382 -3.54 5.64 -22.46
C ASN A 382 -2.96 5.71 -23.88
N ASN A 383 -1.70 6.14 -23.98
CA ASN A 383 -0.92 6.10 -25.21
C ASN A 383 0.02 4.89 -25.15
N PHE A 384 -0.40 3.80 -25.77
CA PHE A 384 0.35 2.54 -25.77
C PHE A 384 1.07 2.34 -27.09
N THR A 385 2.38 2.05 -27.04
CA THR A 385 3.17 1.69 -28.21
C THR A 385 3.82 0.33 -28.02
N ALA A 386 3.59 -0.58 -28.97
CA ALA A 386 4.27 -1.86 -29.06
C ALA A 386 5.50 -1.77 -29.99
N TYR A 387 6.53 -2.54 -29.63
CA TYR A 387 7.79 -2.57 -30.37
C TYR A 387 8.13 -4.00 -30.77
N ASN A 388 8.71 -4.15 -31.97
CA ASN A 388 9.36 -5.39 -32.42
C ASN A 388 10.86 -5.12 -32.59
N GLN A 389 11.70 -5.84 -31.84
CA GLN A 389 13.16 -5.64 -31.82
C GLN A 389 13.59 -4.17 -31.60
N GLY A 390 12.83 -3.43 -30.78
CA GLY A 390 13.10 -2.01 -30.50
C GLY A 390 12.55 -1.01 -31.52
N VAL A 391 11.87 -1.48 -32.59
CA VAL A 391 11.21 -0.63 -33.60
C VAL A 391 9.73 -0.57 -33.31
N ALA A 392 9.15 0.63 -33.24
CA ALA A 392 7.71 0.80 -33.04
C ALA A 392 6.90 0.17 -34.18
N VAL A 393 5.95 -0.70 -33.85
CA VAL A 393 5.12 -1.42 -34.83
C VAL A 393 3.65 -1.10 -34.72
N ASN A 394 3.18 -0.66 -33.57
CA ASN A 394 1.79 -0.29 -33.34
C ASN A 394 1.69 0.76 -32.23
N THR A 395 0.89 1.78 -32.44
CA THR A 395 0.54 2.77 -31.43
C THR A 395 -0.96 2.93 -31.36
N VAL A 396 -1.54 2.87 -30.17
CA VAL A 396 -2.96 3.07 -29.90
C VAL A 396 -3.12 4.07 -28.77
N SER A 397 -4.15 4.90 -28.86
CA SER A 397 -4.43 5.95 -27.86
C SER A 397 -5.91 5.89 -27.42
N PRO A 398 -6.34 4.82 -26.76
CA PRO A 398 -7.70 4.71 -26.30
C PRO A 398 -7.99 5.74 -25.20
N LYS A 399 -9.21 6.29 -25.26
CA LYS A 399 -9.84 7.04 -24.20
C LYS A 399 -11.11 6.28 -23.78
N ILE A 400 -11.28 6.08 -22.48
CA ILE A 400 -12.43 5.36 -21.92
C ILE A 400 -13.06 6.26 -20.87
N ASP A 401 -14.36 6.52 -21.02
CA ASP A 401 -15.18 7.20 -20.04
C ASP A 401 -16.15 6.15 -19.45
N SER A 402 -16.27 6.10 -18.15
CA SER A 402 -17.20 5.22 -17.44
C SER A 402 -17.84 5.91 -16.25
N ASP A 403 -19.12 5.61 -16.04
CA ASP A 403 -19.86 6.04 -14.87
C ASP A 403 -20.28 4.80 -14.08
N GLU A 404 -20.00 4.81 -12.78
CA GLU A 404 -20.28 3.70 -11.89
C GLU A 404 -21.21 4.11 -10.75
N PHE A 405 -22.18 3.27 -10.45
CA PHE A 405 -23.09 3.48 -9.33
C PHE A 405 -23.08 2.32 -8.35
N LEU A 406 -22.79 2.59 -7.11
CA LEU A 406 -22.73 1.62 -6.02
C LEU A 406 -23.77 1.91 -4.95
N VAL A 407 -24.52 0.88 -4.56
CA VAL A 407 -25.44 0.90 -3.43
C VAL A 407 -24.93 -0.09 -2.38
N VAL A 408 -24.89 0.33 -1.13
CA VAL A 408 -24.52 -0.50 0.02
C VAL A 408 -25.57 -0.40 1.10
N PHE A 409 -25.85 -1.52 1.79
CA PHE A 409 -26.80 -1.59 2.89
C PHE A 409 -26.15 -2.11 4.16
#